data_845e9d49190cf24ed4091bf95ec48b50
#
_entry.id   845e9d49190cf24ed4091bf95ec48b50
#
_cell.length_a   1.000
_cell.length_b   1.000
_cell.length_c   1.000
_cell.angle_alpha   90.00
_cell.angle_beta   90.00
_cell.angle_gamma   90.00
#
_symmetry.space_group_name_H-M   'P 1'
#
loop_
_entity.id
_entity.type
_entity.pdbx_description
1 polymer ?
#
loop_
_entity_poly.entity_id
_entity_poly.type
_entity_poly.pdbx_seq_one_letter_code
_entity_poly.pdbx_strand_id
1 'polypeptide(L)'
;MLYENRVITKKEVKKILKGLENLKKEKFEKKSSSEDIHELIESLLIKRIGIDAGGKMHTARSRNDQVALDIRMKIRDDINIICQCLLDTIKSLVQLAKEHQETIVPLYTHLQQAQVGLFSHYLLAYADALFRDLDRLYVTYGRVNENPLGAGPIGGTSIQIDRQSTGKMLGLKGIVENSIDATTTRDSAVEYIAAIAILMTNLSRISKDFSIWSTSEFSFLQLSDEFSSPSSVMPQKKNPDILELTRGKTSHVIGNLTSMLSTIQGLPSGYSRDLQQINPSIWSASKITISALLVMESMLKSVIINKKNMKKAAEDGYLIALDLAEKLVHNGISFRKSHQIIGRLVKIAHKSGKPISELNKSEIKNEIKGKEVSLELLIKLIKSTTITSSLHDRTSQGSSGISEQKRMVKHRLGKINVYQTGIKKRSNDVQNSLNKMNKKVKALTK
;
A
#
# COMPACT_ATOMS: atom_id res chain seq x y z
N MET A 1 32.18 -19.01 -4.11
CA MET A 1 33.10 -17.93 -3.74
C MET A 1 34.34 -18.47 -3.06
N LEU A 2 34.36 -19.04 -1.82
CA LEU A 2 35.58 -19.53 -1.14
C LEU A 2 36.46 -20.45 -1.98
N TYR A 3 35.88 -21.42 -2.70
CA TYR A 3 36.60 -22.29 -3.62
C TYR A 3 37.21 -21.54 -4.82
N GLU A 4 36.51 -20.58 -5.37
CA GLU A 4 37.00 -19.76 -6.51
C GLU A 4 38.13 -18.84 -6.12
N ASN A 5 38.11 -18.35 -4.87
CA ASN A 5 39.19 -17.57 -4.29
C ASN A 5 40.32 -18.46 -3.67
N ARG A 6 40.28 -19.76 -3.93
CA ARG A 6 41.29 -20.73 -3.48
C ARG A 6 41.44 -20.83 -1.93
N VAL A 7 40.41 -20.40 -1.18
CA VAL A 7 40.40 -20.47 0.30
C VAL A 7 40.11 -21.93 0.75
N ILE A 8 39.32 -22.66 -0.03
CA ILE A 8 39.04 -24.08 0.18
C ILE A 8 39.27 -24.88 -1.10
N THR A 9 39.60 -26.17 -0.94
CA THR A 9 39.87 -27.07 -2.06
C THR A 9 38.57 -27.58 -2.73
N LYS A 10 38.71 -28.15 -3.94
CA LYS A 10 37.60 -28.78 -4.65
C LYS A 10 36.98 -29.95 -3.85
N LYS A 11 37.80 -30.71 -3.13
CA LYS A 11 37.32 -31.82 -2.28
C LYS A 11 36.48 -31.30 -1.08
N GLU A 12 36.91 -30.23 -0.45
CA GLU A 12 36.23 -29.61 0.68
C GLU A 12 34.90 -28.96 0.26
N VAL A 13 34.88 -28.15 -0.82
CA VAL A 13 33.64 -27.53 -1.29
C VAL A 13 32.60 -28.59 -1.68
N LYS A 14 33.03 -29.70 -2.32
CA LYS A 14 32.14 -30.81 -2.67
C LYS A 14 31.52 -31.45 -1.42
N LYS A 15 32.33 -31.74 -0.36
CA LYS A 15 31.84 -32.28 0.91
C LYS A 15 30.85 -31.33 1.59
N ILE A 16 31.21 -30.03 1.71
CA ILE A 16 30.36 -29.03 2.34
C ILE A 16 29.01 -28.90 1.60
N LEU A 17 29.02 -28.73 0.28
CA LEU A 17 27.79 -28.56 -0.50
C LEU A 17 26.89 -29.78 -0.44
N LYS A 18 27.43 -31.01 -0.53
CA LYS A 18 26.65 -32.26 -0.36
C LYS A 18 26.06 -32.38 1.04
N GLY A 19 26.83 -32.02 2.07
CA GLY A 19 26.36 -31.98 3.45
C GLY A 19 25.19 -31.03 3.64
N LEU A 20 25.28 -29.82 3.10
CA LEU A 20 24.20 -28.81 3.14
C LEU A 20 22.96 -29.22 2.35
N GLU A 21 23.11 -29.84 1.14
CA GLU A 21 21.99 -30.38 0.38
C GLU A 21 21.23 -31.47 1.11
N ASN A 22 21.93 -32.31 1.88
CA ASN A 22 21.31 -33.32 2.73
C ASN A 22 20.59 -32.70 3.92
N LEU A 23 21.21 -31.74 4.62
CA LEU A 23 20.57 -31.01 5.73
C LEU A 23 19.30 -30.29 5.30
N LYS A 24 19.26 -29.71 4.09
CA LYS A 24 18.07 -29.02 3.57
C LYS A 24 16.82 -29.91 3.49
N LYS A 25 16.99 -31.23 3.41
CA LYS A 25 15.87 -32.19 3.32
C LYS A 25 15.32 -32.60 4.67
N GLU A 26 15.96 -32.20 5.76
CA GLU A 26 15.62 -32.63 7.11
C GLU A 26 14.71 -31.61 7.81
N LYS A 27 13.90 -32.12 8.72
CA LYS A 27 13.14 -31.29 9.65
C LYS A 27 13.97 -31.13 10.92
N PHE A 28 14.21 -29.88 11.29
CA PHE A 28 14.91 -29.58 12.54
C PHE A 28 13.92 -29.52 13.70
N GLU A 29 14.27 -30.13 14.83
CA GLU A 29 13.48 -30.02 16.06
C GLU A 29 13.66 -28.63 16.66
N LYS A 30 12.57 -28.06 17.20
CA LYS A 30 12.59 -26.75 17.87
C LYS A 30 13.40 -26.72 19.16
N LYS A 31 13.71 -27.86 19.73
CA LYS A 31 14.49 -28.02 20.97
C LYS A 31 15.93 -28.38 20.62
N SER A 32 16.74 -27.41 20.20
CA SER A 32 18.19 -27.59 20.10
C SER A 32 18.88 -26.74 21.18
N SER A 33 20.03 -27.21 21.69
CA SER A 33 20.89 -26.45 22.59
C SER A 33 21.66 -25.33 21.91
N SER A 34 21.50 -25.18 20.56
CA SER A 34 22.16 -24.16 19.77
C SER A 34 21.48 -22.80 19.94
N GLU A 35 22.28 -21.74 19.97
CA GLU A 35 21.81 -20.36 20.13
C GLU A 35 20.82 -19.94 19.00
N ASP A 36 21.15 -20.37 17.76
CA ASP A 36 20.33 -20.07 16.58
C ASP A 36 20.44 -21.17 15.50
N ILE A 37 19.71 -20.98 14.40
CA ILE A 37 19.68 -21.92 13.27
C ILE A 37 21.03 -22.01 12.56
N HIS A 38 21.84 -20.97 12.53
CA HIS A 38 23.14 -20.98 11.86
C HIS A 38 24.13 -21.87 12.62
N GLU A 39 24.18 -21.74 13.96
CA GLU A 39 24.99 -22.61 14.81
C GLU A 39 24.55 -24.06 14.70
N LEU A 40 23.22 -24.29 14.69
CA LEU A 40 22.68 -25.62 14.51
C LEU A 40 23.12 -26.26 13.18
N ILE A 41 22.98 -25.53 12.07
CA ILE A 41 23.38 -26.03 10.74
C ILE A 41 24.90 -26.30 10.69
N GLU A 42 25.72 -25.43 11.26
CA GLU A 42 27.16 -25.58 11.32
C GLU A 42 27.57 -26.80 12.12
N SER A 43 27.04 -26.99 13.34
CA SER A 43 27.31 -28.13 14.22
C SER A 43 26.88 -29.46 13.57
N LEU A 44 25.70 -29.50 12.96
CA LEU A 44 25.24 -30.67 12.24
C LEU A 44 26.10 -31.03 11.02
N LEU A 45 26.57 -29.98 10.30
CA LEU A 45 27.47 -30.19 9.16
C LEU A 45 28.81 -30.75 9.63
N ILE A 46 29.43 -30.15 10.66
CA ILE A 46 30.68 -30.61 11.24
C ILE A 46 30.58 -32.06 11.73
N LYS A 47 29.48 -32.42 12.41
CA LYS A 47 29.21 -33.78 12.86
C LYS A 47 29.20 -34.80 11.74
N ARG A 48 28.76 -34.39 10.52
CA ARG A 48 28.64 -35.29 9.35
C ARG A 48 29.88 -35.43 8.52
N ILE A 49 30.59 -34.33 8.28
CA ILE A 49 31.70 -34.32 7.34
C ILE A 49 33.07 -34.08 7.97
N GLY A 50 33.11 -33.96 9.29
CA GLY A 50 34.31 -33.70 10.10
C GLY A 50 34.63 -32.21 10.21
N ILE A 51 35.39 -31.84 11.25
CA ILE A 51 35.78 -30.45 11.58
C ILE A 51 36.66 -29.83 10.50
N ASP A 52 37.58 -30.61 9.92
CA ASP A 52 38.54 -30.13 8.89
C ASP A 52 37.86 -29.55 7.65
N ALA A 53 36.77 -30.15 7.21
CA ALA A 53 36.00 -29.67 6.09
C ALA A 53 34.82 -28.80 6.52
N GLY A 54 34.05 -29.24 7.53
CA GLY A 54 32.83 -28.57 7.98
C GLY A 54 33.10 -27.22 8.60
N GLY A 55 34.14 -27.08 9.43
CA GLY A 55 34.53 -25.80 10.04
C GLY A 55 34.97 -24.74 9.03
N LYS A 56 35.41 -25.13 7.83
CA LYS A 56 35.75 -24.18 6.77
C LYS A 56 34.54 -23.50 6.13
N MET A 57 33.34 -24.00 6.36
CA MET A 57 32.11 -23.33 5.89
C MET A 57 31.97 -21.92 6.47
N HIS A 58 32.39 -21.70 7.69
CA HIS A 58 32.25 -20.40 8.39
C HIS A 58 33.37 -19.39 8.06
N THR A 59 34.35 -19.78 7.23
CA THR A 59 35.50 -18.94 6.90
C THR A 59 35.08 -17.56 6.38
N ALA A 60 35.68 -16.50 6.97
CA ALA A 60 35.45 -15.09 6.63
C ALA A 60 33.99 -14.62 6.79
N ARG A 61 33.23 -15.22 7.71
CA ARG A 61 31.88 -14.82 8.09
C ARG A 61 31.78 -14.60 9.58
N SER A 62 30.77 -13.81 9.96
CA SER A 62 30.33 -13.66 11.34
C SER A 62 28.82 -13.87 11.41
N ARG A 63 28.32 -14.18 12.61
CA ARG A 63 26.89 -14.18 12.86
C ARG A 63 26.26 -12.82 12.55
N ASN A 64 27.01 -11.73 12.77
CA ASN A 64 26.54 -10.36 12.60
C ASN A 64 26.21 -10.05 11.12
N ASP A 65 27.09 -10.34 10.18
CA ASP A 65 26.85 -10.11 8.76
C ASP A 65 25.86 -11.12 8.14
N GLN A 66 25.82 -12.36 8.66
CA GLN A 66 24.82 -13.35 8.26
C GLN A 66 23.38 -12.91 8.61
N VAL A 67 23.13 -12.53 9.86
CA VAL A 67 21.81 -12.08 10.30
C VAL A 67 21.37 -10.80 9.57
N ALA A 68 22.32 -9.87 9.34
CA ALA A 68 22.04 -8.69 8.55
C ALA A 68 21.58 -9.03 7.12
N LEU A 69 22.24 -10.03 6.49
CA LEU A 69 21.84 -10.52 5.17
C LEU A 69 20.47 -11.19 5.18
N ASP A 70 20.20 -12.05 6.15
CA ASP A 70 18.93 -12.79 6.23
C ASP A 70 17.73 -11.84 6.38
N ILE A 71 17.85 -10.81 7.22
CA ILE A 71 16.82 -9.79 7.39
C ILE A 71 16.59 -9.05 6.07
N ARG A 72 17.65 -8.61 5.39
CA ARG A 72 17.54 -7.93 4.09
C ARG A 72 16.90 -8.82 3.03
N MET A 73 17.29 -10.08 2.93
CA MET A 73 16.69 -11.02 1.98
C MET A 73 15.19 -11.25 2.28
N LYS A 74 14.85 -11.44 3.54
CA LYS A 74 13.44 -11.61 3.95
C LYS A 74 12.60 -10.38 3.66
N ILE A 75 13.07 -9.18 4.04
CA ILE A 75 12.37 -7.92 3.74
C ILE A 75 12.23 -7.70 2.23
N ARG A 76 13.26 -8.00 1.44
CA ARG A 76 13.23 -7.95 -0.02
C ARG A 76 12.09 -8.79 -0.60
N ASP A 77 11.95 -10.01 -0.10
CA ASP A 77 10.92 -10.95 -0.55
C ASP A 77 9.52 -10.47 -0.09
N ASP A 78 9.39 -9.98 1.15
CA ASP A 78 8.15 -9.39 1.66
C ASP A 78 7.72 -8.15 0.86
N ILE A 79 8.65 -7.27 0.50
CA ILE A 79 8.37 -6.11 -0.36
C ILE A 79 7.79 -6.57 -1.69
N ASN A 80 8.35 -7.61 -2.32
CA ASN A 80 7.82 -8.12 -3.59
C ASN A 80 6.40 -8.68 -3.45
N ILE A 81 6.12 -9.41 -2.37
CA ILE A 81 4.78 -9.94 -2.07
C ILE A 81 3.81 -8.78 -1.83
N ILE A 82 4.17 -7.83 -0.96
CA ILE A 82 3.32 -6.68 -0.64
C ILE A 82 3.08 -5.81 -1.87
N CYS A 83 4.11 -5.54 -2.69
CA CYS A 83 3.94 -4.80 -3.94
C CYS A 83 2.96 -5.49 -4.91
N GLN A 84 2.99 -6.83 -4.99
CA GLN A 84 2.03 -7.55 -5.84
C GLN A 84 0.61 -7.45 -5.26
N CYS A 85 0.40 -7.73 -3.98
CA CYS A 85 -0.91 -7.63 -3.33
C CYS A 85 -1.47 -6.20 -3.41
N LEU A 86 -0.62 -5.20 -3.20
CA LEU A 86 -0.98 -3.78 -3.30
C LEU A 86 -1.39 -3.41 -4.73
N LEU A 87 -0.64 -3.88 -5.73
CA LEU A 87 -0.99 -3.65 -7.13
C LEU A 87 -2.32 -4.32 -7.50
N ASP A 88 -2.62 -5.50 -6.96
CA ASP A 88 -3.88 -6.18 -7.20
C ASP A 88 -5.06 -5.46 -6.50
N THR A 89 -4.84 -4.91 -5.30
CA THR A 89 -5.81 -4.01 -4.64
C THR A 89 -6.06 -2.74 -5.48
N ILE A 90 -5.00 -2.11 -6.01
CA ILE A 90 -5.12 -0.94 -6.91
C ILE A 90 -5.91 -1.30 -8.18
N LYS A 91 -5.65 -2.47 -8.77
CA LYS A 91 -6.40 -2.96 -9.95
C LYS A 91 -7.89 -3.07 -9.64
N SER A 92 -8.25 -3.64 -8.49
CA SER A 92 -9.65 -3.79 -8.07
C SER A 92 -10.31 -2.43 -7.89
N LEU A 93 -9.64 -1.43 -7.28
CA LEU A 93 -10.14 -0.06 -7.16
C LEU A 93 -10.35 0.61 -8.53
N VAL A 94 -9.37 0.49 -9.44
CA VAL A 94 -9.45 1.10 -10.77
C VAL A 94 -10.49 0.41 -11.65
N GLN A 95 -10.66 -0.91 -11.50
CA GLN A 95 -11.71 -1.65 -12.21
C GLN A 95 -13.09 -1.25 -11.70
N LEU A 96 -13.29 -1.18 -10.39
CA LEU A 96 -14.53 -0.70 -9.79
C LEU A 96 -14.83 0.75 -10.19
N ALA A 97 -13.81 1.61 -10.24
CA ALA A 97 -13.93 2.98 -10.73
C ALA A 97 -14.38 3.02 -12.20
N LYS A 98 -13.86 2.12 -13.05
CA LYS A 98 -14.25 2.00 -14.46
C LYS A 98 -15.71 1.59 -14.61
N GLU A 99 -16.22 0.69 -13.77
CA GLU A 99 -17.61 0.21 -13.78
C GLU A 99 -18.60 1.27 -13.27
N HIS A 100 -18.10 2.22 -12.48
CA HIS A 100 -18.89 3.25 -11.83
C HIS A 100 -18.55 4.69 -12.27
N GLN A 101 -18.06 4.87 -13.51
CA GLN A 101 -17.69 6.19 -14.07
C GLN A 101 -18.84 7.20 -14.16
N GLU A 102 -20.08 6.71 -14.14
CA GLU A 102 -21.29 7.54 -14.25
C GLU A 102 -22.17 7.42 -12.98
N THR A 103 -21.70 6.72 -11.94
CA THR A 103 -22.45 6.59 -10.68
C THR A 103 -22.33 7.87 -9.87
N ILE A 104 -23.43 8.60 -9.79
CA ILE A 104 -23.53 9.88 -9.09
C ILE A 104 -23.53 9.63 -7.58
N VAL A 105 -22.78 10.46 -6.84
CA VAL A 105 -22.69 10.42 -5.38
C VAL A 105 -22.41 11.83 -4.85
N PRO A 106 -22.86 12.20 -3.64
CA PRO A 106 -22.41 13.42 -2.99
C PRO A 106 -20.92 13.34 -2.65
N LEU A 107 -20.18 14.40 -2.86
CA LEU A 107 -18.85 14.60 -2.29
C LEU A 107 -18.98 15.28 -0.93
N TYR A 108 -18.18 14.85 0.04
CA TYR A 108 -18.28 15.28 1.43
C TYR A 108 -17.07 16.11 1.87
N THR A 109 -17.36 17.18 2.63
CA THR A 109 -16.38 17.88 3.46
C THR A 109 -17.00 18.03 4.86
N HIS A 110 -16.20 17.85 5.92
CA HIS A 110 -16.70 17.89 7.30
C HIS A 110 -17.88 16.91 7.59
N LEU A 111 -17.93 15.79 6.86
CA LEU A 111 -19.08 14.85 6.86
C LEU A 111 -20.41 15.48 6.41
N GLN A 112 -20.36 16.67 5.78
CA GLN A 112 -21.49 17.33 5.17
C GLN A 112 -21.43 17.19 3.64
N GLN A 113 -22.57 17.05 3.00
CA GLN A 113 -22.66 17.03 1.55
C GLN A 113 -22.21 18.39 1.00
N ALA A 114 -21.25 18.38 0.07
CA ALA A 114 -20.62 19.59 -0.45
C ALA A 114 -20.92 19.84 -1.92
N GLN A 115 -20.65 18.86 -2.78
CA GLN A 115 -20.83 18.95 -4.21
C GLN A 115 -21.33 17.63 -4.79
N VAL A 116 -21.96 17.66 -5.94
CA VAL A 116 -22.22 16.47 -6.71
C VAL A 116 -20.91 15.94 -7.32
N GLY A 117 -20.72 14.63 -7.33
CA GLY A 117 -19.56 13.99 -7.92
C GLY A 117 -19.88 12.61 -8.45
N LEU A 118 -18.83 11.87 -8.80
CA LEU A 118 -18.92 10.50 -9.28
C LEU A 118 -18.21 9.56 -8.29
N PHE A 119 -18.77 8.38 -8.06
CA PHE A 119 -18.21 7.39 -7.17
C PHE A 119 -16.81 6.95 -7.60
N SER A 120 -16.58 6.88 -8.93
CA SER A 120 -15.26 6.65 -9.50
C SER A 120 -14.20 7.64 -9.01
N HIS A 121 -14.58 8.88 -8.71
CA HIS A 121 -13.67 9.91 -8.23
C HIS A 121 -13.08 9.56 -6.85
N TYR A 122 -13.89 9.07 -5.92
CA TYR A 122 -13.42 8.54 -4.63
C TYR A 122 -12.47 7.35 -4.81
N LEU A 123 -12.87 6.38 -5.66
CA LEU A 123 -12.08 5.16 -5.89
C LEU A 123 -10.71 5.47 -6.49
N LEU A 124 -10.65 6.43 -7.42
CA LEU A 124 -9.39 6.88 -8.02
C LEU A 124 -8.50 7.64 -7.03
N ALA A 125 -9.09 8.41 -6.10
CA ALA A 125 -8.33 9.08 -5.04
C ALA A 125 -7.66 8.07 -4.10
N TYR A 126 -8.35 6.97 -3.76
CA TYR A 126 -7.77 5.86 -2.99
C TYR A 126 -6.65 5.16 -3.78
N ALA A 127 -6.90 4.86 -5.06
CA ALA A 127 -5.88 4.25 -5.91
C ALA A 127 -4.62 5.12 -6.00
N ASP A 128 -4.74 6.45 -6.07
CA ASP A 128 -3.60 7.38 -6.12
C ASP A 128 -2.80 7.39 -4.80
N ALA A 129 -3.46 7.28 -3.64
CA ALA A 129 -2.79 7.13 -2.36
C ALA A 129 -1.97 5.82 -2.33
N LEU A 130 -2.58 4.72 -2.76
CA LEU A 130 -1.93 3.41 -2.82
C LEU A 130 -0.80 3.33 -3.87
N PHE A 131 -0.89 4.06 -4.98
CA PHE A 131 0.24 4.20 -5.91
C PHE A 131 1.44 4.88 -5.26
N ARG A 132 1.23 5.91 -4.43
CA ARG A 132 2.32 6.54 -3.68
C ARG A 132 2.94 5.60 -2.64
N ASP A 133 2.15 4.69 -2.07
CA ASP A 133 2.67 3.65 -1.18
C ASP A 133 3.52 2.63 -1.95
N LEU A 134 3.09 2.27 -3.15
CA LEU A 134 3.85 1.41 -4.05
C LEU A 134 5.19 2.07 -4.44
N ASP A 135 5.21 3.37 -4.72
CA ASP A 135 6.44 4.15 -4.99
C ASP A 135 7.41 4.10 -3.80
N ARG A 136 6.92 4.27 -2.56
CA ARG A 136 7.73 4.15 -1.34
C ARG A 136 8.41 2.79 -1.26
N LEU A 137 7.66 1.72 -1.42
CA LEU A 137 8.19 0.35 -1.40
C LEU A 137 9.20 0.07 -2.52
N TYR A 138 9.03 0.70 -3.69
CA TYR A 138 10.01 0.61 -4.77
C TYR A 138 11.35 1.22 -4.42
N VAL A 139 11.34 2.38 -3.77
CA VAL A 139 12.55 3.09 -3.33
C VAL A 139 13.23 2.33 -2.19
N THR A 140 12.45 1.88 -1.20
CA THR A 140 12.94 1.07 -0.07
C THR A 140 13.58 -0.24 -0.54
N TYR A 141 13.00 -0.89 -1.55
CA TYR A 141 13.57 -2.11 -2.14
C TYR A 141 15.02 -1.92 -2.57
N GLY A 142 15.37 -0.77 -3.17
CA GLY A 142 16.73 -0.47 -3.62
C GLY A 142 17.74 -0.51 -2.47
N ARG A 143 17.39 0.11 -1.34
CA ARG A 143 18.26 0.17 -0.15
C ARG A 143 18.34 -1.18 0.61
N VAL A 144 17.26 -1.94 0.62
CA VAL A 144 17.26 -3.30 1.20
C VAL A 144 18.11 -4.26 0.36
N ASN A 145 18.13 -4.11 -0.97
CA ASN A 145 18.71 -5.07 -1.91
C ASN A 145 20.24 -4.92 -2.08
N GLU A 146 20.95 -4.72 -0.97
CA GLU A 146 22.41 -4.62 -0.90
C GLU A 146 22.99 -5.70 0.01
N ASN A 147 24.19 -6.20 -0.33
CA ASN A 147 24.85 -7.32 0.34
C ASN A 147 25.72 -6.85 1.52
N PRO A 148 25.38 -7.19 2.77
CA PRO A 148 26.22 -6.95 3.94
C PRO A 148 27.25 -8.06 4.15
N LEU A 149 27.06 -9.28 3.56
CA LEU A 149 27.88 -10.46 3.83
C LEU A 149 29.34 -10.25 3.43
N GLY A 150 30.24 -10.71 4.27
CA GLY A 150 31.68 -10.53 4.14
C GLY A 150 32.20 -9.28 4.88
N ALA A 151 31.32 -8.56 5.58
CA ALA A 151 31.74 -7.51 6.53
C ALA A 151 32.36 -8.08 7.81
N GLY A 152 32.24 -9.39 8.04
CA GLY A 152 32.70 -10.07 9.24
C GLY A 152 31.98 -9.61 10.50
N PRO A 153 32.64 -9.63 11.67
CA PRO A 153 32.01 -9.18 12.91
C PRO A 153 31.73 -7.68 12.94
N ILE A 154 32.66 -6.84 12.39
CA ILE A 154 32.55 -5.39 12.30
C ILE A 154 33.65 -4.76 11.43
N GLY A 155 34.85 -5.30 11.40
CA GLY A 155 36.04 -4.72 10.76
C GLY A 155 36.45 -5.37 9.44
N GLY A 156 35.62 -6.22 8.84
CA GLY A 156 35.97 -6.97 7.64
C GLY A 156 36.85 -8.19 7.96
N THR A 157 37.67 -8.63 6.99
CA THR A 157 38.53 -9.81 7.07
C THR A 157 39.81 -9.65 6.24
N SER A 158 40.90 -10.25 6.68
CA SER A 158 42.16 -10.35 5.90
C SER A 158 42.12 -11.47 4.86
N ILE A 159 41.12 -12.35 4.90
CA ILE A 159 40.94 -13.44 3.95
C ILE A 159 40.39 -12.89 2.64
N GLN A 160 41.02 -13.28 1.52
CA GLN A 160 40.54 -12.84 0.21
C GLN A 160 39.20 -13.43 -0.13
N ILE A 161 38.17 -12.61 -0.06
CA ILE A 161 36.76 -12.93 -0.41
C ILE A 161 36.23 -11.99 -1.48
N ASP A 162 35.28 -12.44 -2.28
CA ASP A 162 34.56 -11.64 -3.27
C ASP A 162 33.13 -11.41 -2.83
N ARG A 163 32.87 -10.25 -2.17
CA ARG A 163 31.56 -9.80 -1.71
C ARG A 163 30.60 -9.52 -2.88
N GLN A 164 31.14 -9.04 -4.01
CA GLN A 164 30.33 -8.79 -5.21
C GLN A 164 29.78 -10.10 -5.81
N SER A 165 30.64 -11.13 -5.90
CA SER A 165 30.23 -12.45 -6.40
C SER A 165 29.15 -13.07 -5.53
N THR A 166 29.29 -13.03 -4.19
CA THR A 166 28.23 -13.53 -3.28
C THR A 166 26.93 -12.76 -3.43
N GLY A 167 26.98 -11.43 -3.49
CA GLY A 167 25.80 -10.60 -3.72
C GLY A 167 25.08 -10.94 -5.03
N LYS A 168 25.83 -11.04 -6.13
CA LYS A 168 25.28 -11.42 -7.44
C LYS A 168 24.61 -12.80 -7.44
N MET A 169 25.20 -13.79 -6.73
CA MET A 169 24.62 -15.12 -6.63
C MET A 169 23.30 -15.12 -5.85
N LEU A 170 23.11 -14.19 -4.93
CA LEU A 170 21.88 -14.04 -4.13
C LEU A 170 20.88 -13.04 -4.76
N GLY A 171 21.20 -12.47 -5.92
CA GLY A 171 20.34 -11.51 -6.62
C GLY A 171 20.33 -10.11 -5.98
N LEU A 172 21.34 -9.78 -5.17
CA LEU A 172 21.56 -8.46 -4.59
C LEU A 172 22.28 -7.56 -5.62
N LYS A 173 21.96 -6.25 -5.63
CA LYS A 173 22.44 -5.33 -6.66
C LYS A 173 23.75 -4.61 -6.31
N GLY A 174 24.07 -4.54 -5.02
CA GLY A 174 25.24 -3.84 -4.52
C GLY A 174 25.81 -4.49 -3.28
N ILE A 175 26.78 -3.84 -2.66
CA ILE A 175 27.31 -4.17 -1.34
C ILE A 175 27.09 -2.99 -0.40
N VAL A 176 26.82 -3.26 0.86
CA VAL A 176 26.96 -2.25 1.91
C VAL A 176 28.47 -2.06 2.13
N GLU A 177 29.01 -0.91 1.71
CA GLU A 177 30.45 -0.72 1.56
C GLU A 177 31.17 -0.76 2.89
N ASN A 178 30.73 0.05 3.85
CA ASN A 178 31.34 0.11 5.19
C ASN A 178 30.92 -1.10 6.03
N SER A 179 31.89 -1.80 6.62
CA SER A 179 31.66 -3.02 7.39
C SER A 179 30.91 -2.79 8.72
N ILE A 180 31.06 -1.62 9.35
CA ILE A 180 30.28 -1.24 10.55
C ILE A 180 28.83 -1.08 10.14
N ASP A 181 28.56 -0.30 9.10
CA ASP A 181 27.23 -0.08 8.55
C ASP A 181 26.56 -1.40 8.16
N ALA A 182 27.28 -2.27 7.46
CA ALA A 182 26.79 -3.57 6.99
C ALA A 182 26.30 -4.49 8.12
N THR A 183 26.96 -4.46 9.28
CA THR A 183 26.64 -5.37 10.40
C THR A 183 25.65 -4.76 11.40
N THR A 184 25.60 -3.42 11.49
CA THR A 184 24.91 -2.72 12.59
C THR A 184 23.63 -2.05 12.15
N THR A 185 23.64 -1.37 11.01
CA THR A 185 22.54 -0.51 10.60
C THR A 185 21.29 -1.32 10.23
N ARG A 186 20.13 -0.85 10.70
CA ARG A 186 18.80 -1.43 10.44
C ARG A 186 17.82 -0.38 9.91
N ASP A 187 18.32 0.76 9.44
CA ASP A 187 17.52 1.87 8.92
C ASP A 187 16.64 1.44 7.74
N SER A 188 17.15 0.61 6.83
CA SER A 188 16.37 0.07 5.71
C SER A 188 15.21 -0.82 6.16
N ALA A 189 15.33 -1.51 7.31
CA ALA A 189 14.24 -2.26 7.91
C ALA A 189 13.21 -1.33 8.56
N VAL A 190 13.65 -0.26 9.24
CA VAL A 190 12.75 0.77 9.80
C VAL A 190 12.02 1.50 8.68
N GLU A 191 12.70 1.87 7.61
CA GLU A 191 12.09 2.50 6.43
C GLU A 191 11.01 1.60 5.80
N TYR A 192 11.27 0.30 5.71
CA TYR A 192 10.29 -0.66 5.25
C TYR A 192 9.02 -0.66 6.13
N ILE A 193 9.19 -0.73 7.46
CA ILE A 193 8.05 -0.70 8.38
C ILE A 193 7.33 0.65 8.34
N ALA A 194 8.05 1.76 8.18
CA ALA A 194 7.45 3.08 7.99
C ALA A 194 6.60 3.15 6.71
N ALA A 195 7.10 2.60 5.61
CA ALA A 195 6.37 2.55 4.35
C ALA A 195 5.06 1.75 4.48
N ILE A 196 5.10 0.56 5.11
CA ILE A 196 3.87 -0.22 5.31
C ILE A 196 2.96 0.33 6.41
N ALA A 197 3.45 1.10 7.38
CA ALA A 197 2.61 1.82 8.33
C ALA A 197 1.78 2.93 7.64
N ILE A 198 2.39 3.67 6.70
CA ILE A 198 1.68 4.65 5.87
C ILE A 198 0.64 3.95 4.98
N LEU A 199 1.02 2.83 4.34
CA LEU A 199 0.09 2.02 3.55
C LEU A 199 -1.11 1.56 4.38
N MET A 200 -0.89 1.00 5.57
CA MET A 200 -1.96 0.55 6.46
C MET A 200 -2.86 1.72 6.91
N THR A 201 -2.30 2.91 7.10
CA THR A 201 -3.07 4.13 7.40
C THR A 201 -4.00 4.49 6.22
N ASN A 202 -3.54 4.37 4.97
CA ASN A 202 -4.39 4.58 3.79
C ASN A 202 -5.49 3.51 3.69
N LEU A 203 -5.18 2.23 3.93
CA LEU A 203 -6.19 1.16 3.98
C LEU A 203 -7.21 1.38 5.09
N SER A 204 -6.78 1.87 6.25
CA SER A 204 -7.67 2.24 7.36
C SER A 204 -8.65 3.34 6.98
N ARG A 205 -8.23 4.35 6.21
CA ARG A 205 -9.10 5.42 5.71
C ARG A 205 -10.14 4.88 4.73
N ILE A 206 -9.75 4.06 3.77
CA ILE A 206 -10.69 3.36 2.86
C ILE A 206 -11.70 2.55 3.66
N SER A 207 -11.22 1.77 4.64
CA SER A 207 -12.07 0.97 5.52
C SER A 207 -13.07 1.82 6.31
N LYS A 208 -12.67 3.03 6.75
CA LYS A 208 -13.56 3.94 7.47
C LYS A 208 -14.69 4.45 6.58
N ASP A 209 -14.38 4.91 5.38
CA ASP A 209 -15.37 5.43 4.44
C ASP A 209 -16.35 4.31 4.02
N PHE A 210 -15.86 3.12 3.67
CA PHE A 210 -16.70 1.98 3.32
C PHE A 210 -17.59 1.51 4.49
N SER A 211 -17.07 1.56 5.74
CA SER A 211 -17.88 1.27 6.93
C SER A 211 -19.03 2.26 7.08
N ILE A 212 -18.79 3.56 6.92
CA ILE A 212 -19.83 4.59 6.97
C ILE A 212 -20.85 4.39 5.86
N TRP A 213 -20.38 4.15 4.62
CA TRP A 213 -21.27 3.98 3.47
C TRP A 213 -22.08 2.68 3.49
N SER A 214 -21.68 1.70 4.31
CA SER A 214 -22.42 0.44 4.50
C SER A 214 -23.49 0.51 5.59
N THR A 215 -23.56 1.61 6.37
CA THR A 215 -24.60 1.78 7.40
C THR A 215 -25.99 1.94 6.77
N SER A 216 -27.05 1.69 7.55
CA SER A 216 -28.44 1.88 7.12
C SER A 216 -28.75 3.31 6.72
N GLU A 217 -28.09 4.29 7.38
CA GLU A 217 -28.27 5.73 7.16
C GLU A 217 -27.76 6.15 5.78
N PHE A 218 -26.61 5.61 5.33
CA PHE A 218 -26.05 5.89 4.01
C PHE A 218 -26.56 4.90 2.96
N SER A 219 -26.47 3.61 3.23
CA SER A 219 -26.84 2.52 2.30
C SER A 219 -26.26 2.71 0.88
N PHE A 220 -25.06 3.25 0.77
CA PHE A 220 -24.41 3.48 -0.51
C PHE A 220 -23.75 2.22 -1.08
N LEU A 221 -23.36 1.31 -0.19
CA LEU A 221 -22.82 0.01 -0.55
C LEU A 221 -23.23 -1.06 0.46
N GLN A 222 -23.09 -2.31 0.05
CA GLN A 222 -23.30 -3.47 0.90
C GLN A 222 -22.12 -4.43 0.71
N LEU A 223 -21.54 -4.90 1.80
CA LEU A 223 -20.56 -5.98 1.76
C LEU A 223 -21.27 -7.31 1.48
N SER A 224 -20.61 -8.19 0.73
CA SER A 224 -21.09 -9.56 0.56
C SER A 224 -21.03 -10.32 1.89
N ASP A 225 -21.78 -11.41 1.97
CA ASP A 225 -21.87 -12.22 3.20
C ASP A 225 -20.54 -12.81 3.64
N GLU A 226 -19.64 -13.05 2.70
CA GLU A 226 -18.26 -13.51 2.99
C GLU A 226 -17.40 -12.48 3.75
N PHE A 227 -17.77 -11.19 3.66
CA PHE A 227 -17.03 -10.07 4.25
C PHE A 227 -17.82 -9.30 5.30
N SER A 228 -18.93 -9.89 5.78
CA SER A 228 -19.75 -9.35 6.87
C SER A 228 -20.12 -10.47 7.83
N SER A 229 -20.19 -10.18 9.13
CA SER A 229 -20.67 -11.16 10.08
C SER A 229 -22.12 -10.86 10.52
N PRO A 230 -22.97 -11.89 10.65
CA PRO A 230 -24.30 -11.72 11.21
C PRO A 230 -24.21 -11.44 12.72
N SER A 231 -25.19 -10.72 13.26
CA SER A 231 -25.35 -10.60 14.69
C SER A 231 -25.87 -11.92 15.28
N SER A 232 -25.32 -12.34 16.42
CA SER A 232 -25.81 -13.51 17.16
C SER A 232 -27.21 -13.32 17.78
N VAL A 233 -27.68 -12.07 17.88
CA VAL A 233 -28.93 -11.70 18.52
C VAL A 233 -29.93 -11.05 17.56
N MET A 234 -29.43 -10.28 16.59
CA MET A 234 -30.27 -9.51 15.65
C MET A 234 -30.13 -10.08 14.23
N PRO A 235 -31.11 -10.89 13.75
CA PRO A 235 -30.95 -11.62 12.48
C PRO A 235 -30.76 -10.74 11.24
N GLN A 236 -31.24 -9.49 11.26
CA GLN A 236 -31.16 -8.54 10.16
C GLN A 236 -29.84 -7.77 10.11
N LYS A 237 -29.02 -7.86 11.19
CA LYS A 237 -27.80 -7.03 11.32
C LYS A 237 -26.59 -7.71 10.68
N LYS A 238 -25.95 -7.02 9.75
CA LYS A 238 -24.68 -7.39 9.13
C LYS A 238 -23.60 -6.39 9.55
N ASN A 239 -22.51 -6.89 10.11
CA ASN A 239 -21.41 -6.06 10.60
C ASN A 239 -20.27 -6.02 9.57
N PRO A 240 -19.65 -4.85 9.31
CA PRO A 240 -18.51 -4.74 8.40
C PRO A 240 -17.19 -5.11 9.10
N ASP A 241 -17.11 -6.28 9.74
CA ASP A 241 -16.04 -6.68 10.65
C ASP A 241 -14.65 -6.59 10.02
N ILE A 242 -14.52 -6.99 8.76
CA ILE A 242 -13.22 -6.93 8.08
C ILE A 242 -12.67 -5.52 7.95
N LEU A 243 -13.56 -4.53 7.77
CA LEU A 243 -13.18 -3.12 7.71
C LEU A 243 -12.77 -2.60 9.09
N GLU A 244 -13.46 -3.05 10.14
CA GLU A 244 -13.11 -2.74 11.52
C GLU A 244 -11.79 -3.37 11.93
N LEU A 245 -11.59 -4.65 11.62
CA LEU A 245 -10.35 -5.37 11.87
C LEU A 245 -9.16 -4.75 11.11
N THR A 246 -9.36 -4.30 9.87
CA THR A 246 -8.31 -3.60 9.11
C THR A 246 -7.89 -2.32 9.81
N ARG A 247 -8.85 -1.53 10.34
CA ARG A 247 -8.55 -0.33 11.14
C ARG A 247 -7.81 -0.68 12.43
N GLY A 248 -8.29 -1.68 13.17
CA GLY A 248 -7.65 -2.15 14.40
C GLY A 248 -6.23 -2.68 14.16
N LYS A 249 -6.01 -3.45 13.09
CA LYS A 249 -4.69 -3.99 12.71
C LYS A 249 -3.69 -2.90 12.32
N THR A 250 -4.15 -1.76 11.82
CA THR A 250 -3.29 -0.61 11.50
C THR A 250 -2.53 -0.12 12.73
N SER A 251 -3.17 -0.08 13.91
CA SER A 251 -2.51 0.34 15.15
C SER A 251 -1.35 -0.57 15.55
N HIS A 252 -1.45 -1.89 15.28
CA HIS A 252 -0.37 -2.83 15.55
C HIS A 252 0.86 -2.56 14.65
N VAL A 253 0.64 -2.21 13.37
CA VAL A 253 1.76 -1.89 12.46
C VAL A 253 2.43 -0.58 12.86
N ILE A 254 1.66 0.43 13.29
CA ILE A 254 2.20 1.68 13.84
C ILE A 254 2.97 1.40 15.14
N GLY A 255 2.44 0.57 16.03
CA GLY A 255 3.13 0.15 17.25
C GLY A 255 4.45 -0.58 16.97
N ASN A 256 4.49 -1.44 15.95
CA ASN A 256 5.72 -2.10 15.51
C ASN A 256 6.77 -1.10 15.02
N LEU A 257 6.38 -0.06 14.27
CA LEU A 257 7.31 1.02 13.87
C LEU A 257 7.87 1.76 15.08
N THR A 258 7.02 2.14 16.02
CA THR A 258 7.42 2.83 17.25
C THR A 258 8.38 1.98 18.08
N SER A 259 8.09 0.69 18.23
CA SER A 259 8.95 -0.27 18.93
C SER A 259 10.33 -0.35 18.29
N MET A 260 10.40 -0.44 16.95
CA MET A 260 11.70 -0.50 16.24
C MET A 260 12.51 0.78 16.40
N LEU A 261 11.87 1.96 16.25
CA LEU A 261 12.52 3.25 16.44
C LEU A 261 13.07 3.38 17.88
N SER A 262 12.27 3.00 18.87
CA SER A 262 12.67 3.03 20.29
C SER A 262 13.82 2.07 20.60
N THR A 263 13.86 0.92 19.93
CA THR A 263 14.95 -0.05 20.11
C THR A 263 16.28 0.46 19.56
N ILE A 264 16.25 1.17 18.41
CA ILE A 264 17.48 1.51 17.68
C ILE A 264 18.08 2.84 18.17
N GLN A 265 17.26 3.80 18.60
CA GLN A 265 17.65 5.18 18.86
C GLN A 265 18.78 5.41 19.86
N GLY A 266 18.99 4.50 20.78
CA GLY A 266 20.01 4.64 21.84
C GLY A 266 21.21 3.70 21.70
N LEU A 267 21.31 2.96 20.57
CA LEU A 267 22.37 1.97 20.40
C LEU A 267 23.70 2.62 20.02
N PRO A 268 24.83 2.18 20.61
CA PRO A 268 26.15 2.56 20.17
C PRO A 268 26.46 1.96 18.78
N SER A 269 27.47 2.49 18.10
CA SER A 269 27.99 1.88 16.88
C SER A 269 28.55 0.48 17.18
N GLY A 270 28.23 -0.46 16.33
CA GLY A 270 28.56 -1.88 16.50
C GLY A 270 27.33 -2.74 16.77
N TYR A 271 27.51 -4.06 16.71
CA TYR A 271 26.41 -4.99 16.96
C TYR A 271 26.09 -5.08 18.47
N SER A 272 24.79 -5.00 18.80
CA SER A 272 24.29 -5.38 20.11
C SER A 272 23.07 -6.31 19.99
N ARG A 273 22.76 -7.08 21.05
CA ARG A 273 21.62 -8.03 21.05
C ARG A 273 20.25 -7.35 20.97
N ASP A 274 20.18 -6.09 21.30
CA ASP A 274 18.98 -5.27 21.13
C ASP A 274 18.45 -5.33 19.69
N LEU A 275 19.33 -5.40 18.70
CA LEU A 275 18.97 -5.55 17.30
C LEU A 275 18.16 -6.81 16.98
N GLN A 276 18.14 -7.82 17.86
CA GLN A 276 17.29 -9.00 17.71
C GLN A 276 15.83 -8.68 18.04
N GLN A 277 15.57 -7.65 18.86
CA GLN A 277 14.21 -7.26 19.28
C GLN A 277 13.38 -6.63 18.18
N ILE A 278 13.99 -6.17 17.08
CA ILE A 278 13.25 -5.64 15.93
C ILE A 278 12.60 -6.73 15.08
N ASN A 279 13.12 -7.96 15.10
CA ASN A 279 12.67 -9.05 14.22
C ASN A 279 11.18 -9.39 14.39
N PRO A 280 10.63 -9.57 15.61
CA PRO A 280 9.20 -9.82 15.79
C PRO A 280 8.32 -8.74 15.19
N SER A 281 8.73 -7.46 15.29
CA SER A 281 8.02 -6.32 14.71
C SER A 281 7.98 -6.39 13.18
N ILE A 282 9.10 -6.75 12.54
CA ILE A 282 9.18 -6.91 11.08
C ILE A 282 8.23 -8.02 10.61
N TRP A 283 8.30 -9.20 11.25
CA TRP A 283 7.47 -10.35 10.86
C TRP A 283 5.98 -10.11 11.06
N SER A 284 5.63 -9.51 12.19
CA SER A 284 4.25 -9.16 12.53
C SER A 284 3.68 -8.15 11.55
N ALA A 285 4.38 -7.04 11.30
CA ALA A 285 3.93 -5.98 10.41
C ALA A 285 3.76 -6.47 8.96
N SER A 286 4.72 -7.24 8.44
CA SER A 286 4.63 -7.84 7.10
C SER A 286 3.41 -8.74 6.96
N LYS A 287 3.20 -9.66 7.91
CA LYS A 287 2.07 -10.59 7.90
C LYS A 287 0.71 -9.86 7.95
N ILE A 288 0.59 -8.88 8.84
CA ILE A 288 -0.62 -8.06 8.99
C ILE A 288 -0.93 -7.34 7.66
N THR A 289 0.08 -6.69 7.07
CA THR A 289 -0.09 -5.90 5.85
C THR A 289 -0.50 -6.78 4.66
N ILE A 290 0.15 -7.93 4.47
CA ILE A 290 -0.21 -8.89 3.40
C ILE A 290 -1.66 -9.35 3.58
N SER A 291 -2.05 -9.76 4.79
CA SER A 291 -3.42 -10.21 5.07
C SER A 291 -4.45 -9.11 4.83
N ALA A 292 -4.17 -7.87 5.24
CA ALA A 292 -5.06 -6.74 5.03
C ALA A 292 -5.28 -6.42 3.54
N LEU A 293 -4.21 -6.48 2.73
CA LEU A 293 -4.28 -6.27 1.29
C LEU A 293 -5.09 -7.35 0.58
N LEU A 294 -4.88 -8.62 0.91
CA LEU A 294 -5.63 -9.75 0.32
C LEU A 294 -7.12 -9.64 0.62
N VAL A 295 -7.47 -9.34 1.87
CA VAL A 295 -8.87 -9.15 2.29
C VAL A 295 -9.49 -7.95 1.60
N MET A 296 -8.79 -6.80 1.57
CA MET A 296 -9.28 -5.59 0.91
C MET A 296 -9.50 -5.81 -0.59
N GLU A 297 -8.59 -6.47 -1.27
CA GLU A 297 -8.69 -6.79 -2.69
C GLU A 297 -9.92 -7.68 -2.98
N SER A 298 -10.12 -8.72 -2.19
CA SER A 298 -11.25 -9.63 -2.35
C SER A 298 -12.59 -8.96 -2.03
N MET A 299 -12.65 -8.13 -0.98
CA MET A 299 -13.83 -7.34 -0.64
C MET A 299 -14.21 -6.36 -1.76
N LEU A 300 -13.24 -5.64 -2.34
CA LEU A 300 -13.48 -4.70 -3.43
C LEU A 300 -14.06 -5.37 -4.69
N LYS A 301 -13.78 -6.64 -4.92
CA LYS A 301 -14.33 -7.41 -6.05
C LYS A 301 -15.79 -7.84 -5.84
N SER A 302 -16.25 -7.93 -4.61
CA SER A 302 -17.58 -8.47 -4.26
C SER A 302 -18.53 -7.43 -3.65
N VAL A 303 -18.06 -6.19 -3.41
CA VAL A 303 -18.88 -5.13 -2.86
C VAL A 303 -20.03 -4.74 -3.82
N ILE A 304 -21.24 -4.61 -3.29
CA ILE A 304 -22.43 -4.24 -4.04
C ILE A 304 -22.65 -2.73 -3.88
N ILE A 305 -22.74 -2.00 -4.99
CA ILE A 305 -22.90 -0.55 -5.00
C ILE A 305 -24.36 -0.18 -5.25
N ASN A 306 -24.96 0.58 -4.33
CA ASN A 306 -26.33 1.06 -4.42
C ASN A 306 -26.42 2.42 -5.12
N LYS A 307 -26.36 2.38 -6.47
CA LYS A 307 -26.42 3.57 -7.33
C LYS A 307 -27.66 4.44 -7.07
N LYS A 308 -28.80 3.81 -6.72
CA LYS A 308 -30.07 4.52 -6.50
C LYS A 308 -29.98 5.40 -5.25
N ASN A 309 -29.47 4.85 -4.13
CA ASN A 309 -29.35 5.61 -2.89
C ASN A 309 -28.29 6.71 -2.99
N MET A 310 -27.15 6.44 -3.65
CA MET A 310 -26.14 7.45 -3.93
C MET A 310 -26.71 8.62 -4.74
N LYS A 311 -27.45 8.33 -5.82
CA LYS A 311 -28.08 9.36 -6.65
C LYS A 311 -29.14 10.14 -5.86
N LYS A 312 -30.02 9.46 -5.13
CA LYS A 312 -31.04 10.10 -4.28
C LYS A 312 -30.39 11.07 -3.28
N ALA A 313 -29.33 10.64 -2.58
CA ALA A 313 -28.63 11.50 -1.65
C ALA A 313 -28.01 12.75 -2.31
N ALA A 314 -27.61 12.65 -3.59
CA ALA A 314 -27.12 13.79 -4.34
C ALA A 314 -28.25 14.73 -4.82
N GLU A 315 -29.47 14.21 -5.00
CA GLU A 315 -30.67 14.98 -5.41
C GLU A 315 -31.30 15.73 -4.24
N ASP A 316 -31.30 15.15 -3.06
CA ASP A 316 -31.97 15.71 -1.85
C ASP A 316 -31.24 16.95 -1.29
N GLY A 317 -29.99 17.21 -1.69
CA GLY A 317 -29.18 18.35 -1.23
C GLY A 317 -29.19 19.51 -2.22
N TYR A 318 -28.72 20.67 -1.77
CA TYR A 318 -28.53 21.85 -2.63
C TYR A 318 -27.16 21.83 -3.33
N LEU A 319 -26.70 20.67 -3.76
CA LEU A 319 -25.33 20.43 -4.25
C LEU A 319 -25.00 21.17 -5.55
N ILE A 320 -26.02 21.56 -6.32
CA ILE A 320 -25.88 22.35 -7.56
C ILE A 320 -25.74 23.86 -7.30
N ALA A 321 -25.82 24.31 -6.04
CA ALA A 321 -25.76 25.73 -5.71
C ALA A 321 -24.46 26.39 -6.15
N LEU A 322 -23.32 25.70 -5.96
CA LEU A 322 -22.02 26.19 -6.43
C LEU A 322 -21.99 26.28 -7.98
N ASP A 323 -22.52 25.28 -8.68
CA ASP A 323 -22.55 25.27 -10.13
C ASP A 323 -23.39 26.45 -10.70
N LEU A 324 -24.49 26.80 -10.01
CA LEU A 324 -25.29 28.00 -10.33
C LEU A 324 -24.47 29.28 -10.13
N ALA A 325 -23.71 29.38 -9.03
CA ALA A 325 -22.86 30.54 -8.76
C ALA A 325 -21.74 30.67 -9.82
N GLU A 326 -21.12 29.56 -10.22
CA GLU A 326 -20.10 29.52 -11.28
C GLU A 326 -20.70 29.91 -12.65
N LYS A 327 -21.92 29.48 -12.99
CA LYS A 327 -22.62 29.90 -14.22
C LYS A 327 -22.91 31.42 -14.21
N LEU A 328 -23.21 32.02 -13.08
CA LEU A 328 -23.32 33.48 -12.96
C LEU A 328 -21.99 34.18 -13.23
N VAL A 329 -20.89 33.60 -12.74
CA VAL A 329 -19.52 34.11 -13.00
C VAL A 329 -19.23 34.06 -14.49
N HIS A 330 -19.57 32.98 -15.21
CA HIS A 330 -19.42 32.89 -16.65
C HIS A 330 -20.26 33.94 -17.42
N ASN A 331 -21.32 34.46 -16.79
CA ASN A 331 -22.14 35.57 -17.32
C ASN A 331 -21.67 36.95 -16.82
N GLY A 332 -20.43 37.08 -16.35
CA GLY A 332 -19.79 38.35 -16.00
C GLY A 332 -20.09 38.87 -14.57
N ILE A 333 -20.73 38.08 -13.72
CA ILE A 333 -21.02 38.48 -12.33
C ILE A 333 -19.87 38.04 -11.43
N SER A 334 -19.35 38.92 -10.56
CA SER A 334 -18.27 38.55 -9.66
C SER A 334 -18.68 37.40 -8.75
N PHE A 335 -17.74 36.49 -8.43
CA PHE A 335 -18.04 35.31 -7.60
C PHE A 335 -18.70 35.67 -6.25
N ARG A 336 -18.25 36.73 -5.59
CA ARG A 336 -18.83 37.17 -4.32
C ARG A 336 -20.31 37.53 -4.46
N LYS A 337 -20.70 38.27 -5.51
CA LYS A 337 -22.09 38.58 -5.80
C LYS A 337 -22.89 37.35 -6.17
N SER A 338 -22.35 36.48 -7.04
CA SER A 338 -22.96 35.21 -7.41
C SER A 338 -23.27 34.35 -6.19
N HIS A 339 -22.31 34.21 -5.29
CA HIS A 339 -22.47 33.47 -4.03
C HIS A 339 -23.59 34.05 -3.15
N GLN A 340 -23.66 35.39 -3.02
CA GLN A 340 -24.71 36.06 -2.24
C GLN A 340 -26.09 35.86 -2.86
N ILE A 341 -26.24 35.94 -4.20
CA ILE A 341 -27.50 35.73 -4.90
C ILE A 341 -27.98 34.27 -4.68
N ILE A 342 -27.09 33.30 -4.96
CA ILE A 342 -27.45 31.88 -4.81
C ILE A 342 -27.70 31.52 -3.34
N GLY A 343 -26.96 32.07 -2.40
CA GLY A 343 -27.18 31.87 -0.98
C GLY A 343 -28.58 32.31 -0.51
N ARG A 344 -29.10 33.41 -1.05
CA ARG A 344 -30.49 33.84 -0.77
C ARG A 344 -31.50 32.84 -1.33
N LEU A 345 -31.29 32.35 -2.55
CA LEU A 345 -32.18 31.33 -3.16
C LEU A 345 -32.15 30.01 -2.39
N VAL A 346 -30.98 29.55 -1.96
CA VAL A 346 -30.84 28.35 -1.09
C VAL A 346 -31.62 28.53 0.20
N LYS A 347 -31.54 29.72 0.84
CA LYS A 347 -32.26 30.01 2.08
C LYS A 347 -33.77 29.91 1.92
N ILE A 348 -34.33 30.40 0.80
CA ILE A 348 -35.79 30.29 0.55
C ILE A 348 -36.14 28.84 0.24
N ALA A 349 -35.43 28.20 -0.66
CA ALA A 349 -35.65 26.83 -1.04
C ALA A 349 -35.66 25.91 0.21
N HIS A 350 -34.70 26.10 1.12
CA HIS A 350 -34.64 25.39 2.39
C HIS A 350 -35.85 25.68 3.28
N LYS A 351 -36.28 26.97 3.42
CA LYS A 351 -37.45 27.33 4.20
C LYS A 351 -38.73 26.75 3.64
N SER A 352 -38.83 26.58 2.33
CA SER A 352 -40.02 26.05 1.64
C SER A 352 -39.99 24.53 1.48
N GLY A 353 -38.91 23.87 1.95
CA GLY A 353 -38.74 22.41 1.84
C GLY A 353 -38.69 21.89 0.42
N LYS A 354 -38.24 22.68 -0.56
CA LYS A 354 -38.23 22.32 -1.99
C LYS A 354 -36.87 22.61 -2.63
N PRO A 355 -36.50 21.92 -3.69
CA PRO A 355 -35.26 22.18 -4.43
C PRO A 355 -35.27 23.57 -5.09
N ILE A 356 -34.07 24.13 -5.34
CA ILE A 356 -33.92 25.46 -6.01
C ILE A 356 -34.63 25.47 -7.38
N SER A 357 -34.65 24.35 -8.09
CA SER A 357 -35.28 24.21 -9.41
C SER A 357 -36.80 24.41 -9.39
N GLU A 358 -37.46 24.25 -8.23
CA GLU A 358 -38.89 24.39 -8.05
C GLU A 358 -39.31 25.76 -7.50
N LEU A 359 -38.37 26.67 -7.30
CA LEU A 359 -38.69 28.05 -6.93
C LEU A 359 -39.45 28.74 -8.05
N ASN A 360 -40.59 29.39 -7.71
CA ASN A 360 -41.38 30.10 -8.69
C ASN A 360 -40.82 31.50 -9.00
N LYS A 361 -41.32 32.12 -10.08
CA LYS A 361 -40.83 33.41 -10.56
C LYS A 361 -40.95 34.53 -9.52
N SER A 362 -41.98 34.53 -8.70
CA SER A 362 -42.18 35.55 -7.65
C SER A 362 -41.20 35.38 -6.50
N GLU A 363 -40.95 34.15 -6.06
CA GLU A 363 -39.95 33.84 -5.00
C GLU A 363 -38.54 34.26 -5.42
N ILE A 364 -38.16 33.95 -6.66
CA ILE A 364 -36.84 34.35 -7.22
C ILE A 364 -36.76 35.89 -7.33
N LYS A 365 -37.82 36.56 -7.82
CA LYS A 365 -37.85 38.03 -8.02
C LYS A 365 -37.67 38.78 -6.68
N ASN A 366 -38.30 38.30 -5.61
CA ASN A 366 -38.26 38.95 -4.31
C ASN A 366 -36.84 38.94 -3.65
N GLU A 367 -35.99 38.01 -4.09
CA GLU A 367 -34.62 37.89 -3.56
C GLU A 367 -33.55 38.59 -4.40
N ILE A 368 -33.88 39.01 -5.62
CA ILE A 368 -32.98 39.79 -6.44
C ILE A 368 -33.09 41.25 -6.02
N LYS A 369 -32.07 41.80 -5.36
CA LYS A 369 -32.00 43.21 -4.97
C LYS A 369 -31.48 44.02 -6.16
N GLY A 370 -32.34 44.86 -6.74
CA GLY A 370 -31.96 45.80 -7.79
C GLY A 370 -31.58 45.13 -9.12
N LYS A 371 -30.63 45.71 -9.87
CA LYS A 371 -30.14 45.24 -11.16
C LYS A 371 -28.95 44.33 -11.08
N GLU A 372 -28.86 43.49 -10.03
CA GLU A 372 -27.68 42.62 -9.80
C GLU A 372 -27.56 41.55 -10.89
N VAL A 373 -28.69 40.99 -11.31
CA VAL A 373 -28.80 39.98 -12.36
C VAL A 373 -30.20 40.04 -13.00
N SER A 374 -30.34 39.75 -14.30
CA SER A 374 -31.65 39.68 -14.94
C SER A 374 -32.41 38.44 -14.40
N LEU A 375 -33.71 38.65 -14.09
CA LEU A 375 -34.58 37.56 -13.60
C LEU A 375 -34.68 36.42 -14.64
N GLU A 376 -34.72 36.79 -15.93
CA GLU A 376 -34.81 35.83 -17.03
C GLU A 376 -33.57 34.95 -17.13
N LEU A 377 -32.36 35.56 -17.00
CA LEU A 377 -31.12 34.82 -16.96
C LEU A 377 -31.09 33.85 -15.81
N LEU A 378 -31.47 34.31 -14.61
CA LEU A 378 -31.42 33.46 -13.41
C LEU A 378 -32.39 32.27 -13.49
N ILE A 379 -33.62 32.49 -13.99
CA ILE A 379 -34.57 31.41 -14.21
C ILE A 379 -34.03 30.43 -15.30
N LYS A 380 -33.44 30.94 -16.38
CA LYS A 380 -32.82 30.11 -17.42
C LYS A 380 -31.71 29.24 -16.82
N LEU A 381 -30.82 29.80 -15.99
CA LEU A 381 -29.72 29.08 -15.36
C LEU A 381 -30.25 28.03 -14.38
N ILE A 382 -31.22 28.37 -13.51
CA ILE A 382 -31.83 27.41 -12.56
C ILE A 382 -32.42 26.21 -13.31
N LYS A 383 -33.19 26.45 -14.39
CA LYS A 383 -33.80 25.37 -15.18
C LYS A 383 -32.80 24.51 -15.94
N SER A 384 -31.66 25.08 -16.37
CA SER A 384 -30.65 24.37 -17.14
C SER A 384 -29.57 23.67 -16.26
N THR A 385 -29.54 23.98 -14.98
CA THR A 385 -28.55 23.39 -14.08
C THR A 385 -29.16 22.18 -13.38
N THR A 386 -28.72 21.02 -13.81
CA THR A 386 -29.08 19.72 -13.23
C THR A 386 -27.80 19.04 -12.70
N ILE A 387 -27.96 18.01 -11.89
CA ILE A 387 -26.86 17.18 -11.44
C ILE A 387 -26.01 16.67 -12.63
N THR A 388 -26.68 16.25 -13.71
CA THR A 388 -26.00 15.74 -14.90
C THR A 388 -25.25 16.86 -15.63
N SER A 389 -25.85 18.04 -15.81
CA SER A 389 -25.16 19.18 -16.46
C SER A 389 -23.95 19.63 -15.63
N SER A 390 -24.07 19.67 -14.30
CA SER A 390 -22.96 19.98 -13.39
C SER A 390 -21.74 19.07 -13.62
N LEU A 391 -21.97 17.77 -13.77
CA LEU A 391 -20.90 16.80 -14.02
C LEU A 391 -20.27 16.91 -15.42
N HIS A 392 -21.05 17.37 -16.42
CA HIS A 392 -20.54 17.66 -17.75
C HIS A 392 -19.74 18.98 -17.81
N ASP A 393 -20.17 19.99 -17.06
CA ASP A 393 -19.55 21.32 -17.05
C ASP A 393 -18.20 21.35 -16.31
N ARG A 394 -17.90 20.34 -15.47
CA ARG A 394 -16.63 20.25 -14.71
C ARG A 394 -15.51 19.68 -15.56
N THR A 395 -14.77 20.57 -16.22
CA THR A 395 -13.70 20.23 -17.18
C THR A 395 -12.29 20.45 -16.64
N SER A 396 -12.13 21.02 -15.45
CA SER A 396 -10.80 21.23 -14.85
C SER A 396 -10.08 19.91 -14.63
N GLN A 397 -8.78 19.90 -14.89
CA GLN A 397 -7.95 18.68 -14.76
C GLN A 397 -8.05 18.09 -13.34
N GLY A 398 -8.38 16.80 -13.27
CA GLY A 398 -8.54 16.09 -12.00
C GLY A 398 -9.89 16.30 -11.31
N SER A 399 -10.84 16.99 -11.94
CA SER A 399 -12.20 17.19 -11.40
C SER A 399 -13.03 15.90 -11.40
N SER A 400 -14.20 15.97 -10.76
CA SER A 400 -15.18 14.87 -10.77
C SER A 400 -16.02 14.80 -12.04
N GLY A 401 -15.69 15.57 -13.09
CA GLY A 401 -16.42 15.57 -14.36
C GLY A 401 -16.26 14.26 -15.14
N ILE A 402 -17.27 13.90 -15.94
CA ILE A 402 -17.35 12.61 -16.65
C ILE A 402 -16.14 12.40 -17.58
N SER A 403 -15.73 13.41 -18.34
CA SER A 403 -14.59 13.33 -19.26
C SER A 403 -13.27 13.08 -18.51
N GLU A 404 -13.09 13.75 -17.36
CA GLU A 404 -11.92 13.59 -16.53
C GLU A 404 -11.85 12.21 -15.87
N GLN A 405 -12.99 11.63 -15.45
CA GLN A 405 -13.00 10.26 -14.93
C GLN A 405 -12.50 9.26 -15.97
N LYS A 406 -12.96 9.37 -17.22
CA LYS A 406 -12.52 8.50 -18.33
C LYS A 406 -11.01 8.63 -18.57
N ARG A 407 -10.50 9.87 -18.62
CA ARG A 407 -9.07 10.16 -18.77
C ARG A 407 -8.25 9.59 -17.61
N MET A 408 -8.70 9.81 -16.37
CA MET A 408 -8.03 9.36 -15.15
C MET A 408 -7.98 7.84 -15.04
N VAL A 409 -9.05 7.13 -15.33
CA VAL A 409 -9.08 5.65 -15.38
C VAL A 409 -8.06 5.12 -16.38
N LYS A 410 -8.08 5.65 -17.63
CA LYS A 410 -7.12 5.24 -18.67
C LYS A 410 -5.67 5.42 -18.23
N HIS A 411 -5.36 6.56 -17.61
CA HIS A 411 -4.01 6.85 -17.11
C HIS A 411 -3.58 5.84 -16.04
N ARG A 412 -4.46 5.49 -15.04
CA ARG A 412 -4.14 4.54 -13.99
C ARG A 412 -3.97 3.11 -14.51
N LEU A 413 -4.74 2.71 -15.50
CA LEU A 413 -4.55 1.41 -16.18
C LEU A 413 -3.17 1.33 -16.84
N GLY A 414 -2.70 2.40 -17.48
CA GLY A 414 -1.33 2.48 -18.01
C GLY A 414 -0.27 2.37 -16.91
N LYS A 415 -0.46 3.08 -15.79
CA LYS A 415 0.45 3.05 -14.64
C LYS A 415 0.52 1.64 -14.02
N ILE A 416 -0.59 0.93 -13.89
CA ILE A 416 -0.65 -0.47 -13.43
C ILE A 416 0.28 -1.36 -14.27
N ASN A 417 0.24 -1.27 -15.59
CA ASN A 417 1.07 -2.10 -16.47
C ASN A 417 2.58 -1.86 -16.28
N VAL A 418 2.96 -0.61 -16.03
CA VAL A 418 4.36 -0.25 -15.75
C VAL A 418 4.84 -0.93 -14.46
N TYR A 419 4.06 -0.81 -13.36
CA TYR A 419 4.41 -1.46 -12.08
C TYR A 419 4.40 -2.98 -12.18
N GLN A 420 3.42 -3.57 -12.86
CA GLN A 420 3.36 -5.03 -13.06
C GLN A 420 4.62 -5.56 -13.73
N THR A 421 5.08 -4.85 -14.78
CA THR A 421 6.31 -5.20 -15.48
C THR A 421 7.53 -5.08 -14.57
N GLY A 422 7.62 -3.99 -13.80
CA GLY A 422 8.72 -3.76 -12.87
C GLY A 422 8.80 -4.80 -11.75
N ILE A 423 7.67 -5.17 -11.13
CA ILE A 423 7.61 -6.20 -10.09
C ILE A 423 8.05 -7.56 -10.64
N LYS A 424 7.51 -7.96 -11.80
CA LYS A 424 7.91 -9.21 -12.46
C LYS A 424 9.40 -9.24 -12.78
N LYS A 425 9.95 -8.15 -13.31
CA LYS A 425 11.39 -8.06 -13.64
C LYS A 425 12.24 -8.28 -12.38
N ARG A 426 11.96 -7.56 -11.27
CA ARG A 426 12.69 -7.72 -10.01
C ARG A 426 12.68 -9.16 -9.50
N SER A 427 11.50 -9.78 -9.47
CA SER A 427 11.35 -11.16 -8.99
C SER A 427 12.10 -12.15 -9.89
N ASN A 428 12.03 -11.96 -11.21
CA ASN A 428 12.74 -12.79 -12.17
C ASN A 428 14.26 -12.64 -12.06
N ASP A 429 14.78 -11.42 -11.84
CA ASP A 429 16.20 -11.15 -11.67
C ASP A 429 16.76 -11.93 -10.47
N VAL A 430 16.07 -11.90 -9.34
CA VAL A 430 16.42 -12.68 -8.14
C VAL A 430 16.37 -14.18 -8.43
N GLN A 431 15.26 -14.66 -9.00
CA GLN A 431 15.08 -16.08 -9.30
C GLN A 431 16.16 -16.60 -10.29
N ASN A 432 16.49 -15.81 -11.30
CA ASN A 432 17.55 -16.16 -12.26
C ASN A 432 18.92 -16.25 -11.59
N SER A 433 19.22 -15.37 -10.63
CA SER A 433 20.46 -15.41 -9.85
C SER A 433 20.54 -16.68 -9.00
N LEU A 434 19.47 -17.01 -8.28
CA LEU A 434 19.36 -18.23 -7.48
C LEU A 434 19.44 -19.50 -8.34
N ASN A 435 18.83 -19.50 -9.52
CA ASN A 435 18.93 -20.62 -10.47
C ASN A 435 20.36 -20.82 -10.98
N LYS A 436 21.08 -19.73 -11.27
CA LYS A 436 22.50 -19.78 -11.65
C LYS A 436 23.36 -20.33 -10.50
N MET A 437 23.14 -19.88 -9.29
CA MET A 437 23.79 -20.40 -8.08
C MET A 437 23.54 -21.91 -7.92
N ASN A 438 22.30 -22.34 -8.01
CA ASN A 438 21.92 -23.75 -7.88
C ASN A 438 22.57 -24.66 -8.99
N LYS A 439 22.65 -24.14 -10.23
CA LYS A 439 23.36 -24.85 -11.32
C LYS A 439 24.84 -25.02 -10.97
N LYS A 440 25.49 -24.01 -10.41
CA LYS A 440 26.88 -24.04 -9.97
C LYS A 440 27.11 -25.03 -8.83
N VAL A 441 26.21 -25.05 -7.83
CA VAL A 441 26.21 -26.01 -6.73
C VAL A 441 26.14 -27.44 -7.28
N LYS A 442 25.18 -27.72 -8.18
CA LYS A 442 25.03 -29.04 -8.80
C LYS A 442 26.29 -29.48 -9.60
N ALA A 443 26.96 -28.55 -10.26
CA ALA A 443 28.22 -28.84 -10.99
C ALA A 443 29.38 -29.18 -10.03
N LEU A 444 29.45 -28.55 -8.86
CA LEU A 444 30.47 -28.81 -7.85
C LEU A 444 30.19 -30.05 -6.97
N THR A 445 28.95 -30.52 -6.94
CA THR A 445 28.55 -31.73 -6.17
C THR A 445 28.61 -33.02 -6.97
N LYS A 446 28.66 -32.91 -8.31
CA LYS A 446 28.96 -34.05 -9.19
C LYS A 446 30.42 -34.49 -9.05
#